data_802444bb1a090281c744dc9c6263d5d0
#
_entry.id   802444bb1a090281c744dc9c6263d5d0
#
_cell.length_a   1.000
_cell.length_b   1.000
_cell.length_c   1.000
_cell.angle_alpha   90.00
_cell.angle_beta   90.00
_cell.angle_gamma   90.00
#
_symmetry.space_group_name_H-M   'P 1'
#
loop_
_entity.id
_entity.type
_entity.pdbx_description
1 polymer ?
#
loop_
_entity_poly.entity_id
_entity_poly.type
_entity_poly.pdbx_seq_one_letter_code
_entity_poly.pdbx_strand_id
1 'polypeptide(L)'
;MNRVAIVLCDDLGRRISSQYATYETLYADFLRLGSGNDLDIEIFRAHEGNLPGDTSSFDAMIIGGSRAGVYEPHEWIPPLLSMIRTSIDHQVATWGICFGHQAIAAALGAEVAKSSDGWNLAAQTYEFCENASALAADPLRLIAFHQDQVQSVPEGTSCYLTSTGCEVAGLIGDNLMTMQPHPEFTPEVTTAILEASRGSVIPDSDIDDALTRLDGTFSSATASELFWSSVHAAL
;
A
#
# COMPACT_ATOMS: atom_id res chain seq x y z
N MET A 1 17.86 0.95 -15.78
CA MET A 1 17.15 -0.21 -15.19
C MET A 1 17.09 0.07 -13.70
N ASN A 2 15.88 0.24 -13.16
CA ASN A 2 15.74 0.57 -11.75
C ASN A 2 15.73 -0.70 -10.92
N ARG A 3 16.53 -0.74 -9.85
CA ARG A 3 16.56 -1.84 -8.88
C ARG A 3 15.57 -1.60 -7.77
N VAL A 4 14.56 -2.46 -7.65
CA VAL A 4 13.42 -2.28 -6.73
C VAL A 4 13.31 -3.45 -5.76
N ALA A 5 13.23 -3.16 -4.46
CA ALA A 5 12.88 -4.14 -3.45
C ALA A 5 11.35 -4.18 -3.25
N ILE A 6 10.74 -5.36 -3.38
CA ILE A 6 9.36 -5.61 -2.92
C ILE A 6 9.45 -6.29 -1.56
N VAL A 7 8.95 -5.62 -0.52
CA VAL A 7 8.95 -6.10 0.86
C VAL A 7 7.55 -6.58 1.21
N LEU A 8 7.36 -7.89 1.18
CA LEU A 8 6.09 -8.55 1.47
C LEU A 8 5.88 -8.68 2.97
N CYS A 9 4.74 -8.23 3.43
CA CYS A 9 4.33 -8.28 4.84
C CYS A 9 3.27 -9.35 5.12
N ASP A 10 2.82 -10.06 4.10
CA ASP A 10 1.88 -11.19 4.17
C ASP A 10 1.93 -12.01 2.87
N ASP A 11 1.18 -13.12 2.84
CA ASP A 11 0.91 -13.94 1.65
C ASP A 11 -0.60 -13.99 1.36
N LEU A 12 -0.95 -13.97 0.08
CA LEU A 12 -2.29 -14.39 -0.33
C LEU A 12 -2.46 -15.88 -0.04
N GLY A 13 -3.57 -16.25 0.59
CA GLY A 13 -3.84 -17.64 0.92
C GLY A 13 -3.67 -18.56 -0.30
N ARG A 14 -3.19 -19.81 -0.10
CA ARG A 14 -2.85 -20.76 -1.16
C ARG A 14 -3.93 -20.92 -2.24
N ARG A 15 -5.21 -20.87 -1.85
CA ARG A 15 -6.34 -20.98 -2.78
C ARG A 15 -6.37 -19.82 -3.77
N ILE A 16 -6.10 -18.60 -3.30
CA ILE A 16 -6.09 -17.40 -4.14
C ILE A 16 -4.84 -17.39 -5.02
N SER A 17 -3.66 -17.62 -4.42
CA SER A 17 -2.38 -17.58 -5.14
C SER A 17 -2.27 -18.64 -6.24
N SER A 18 -2.91 -19.80 -6.08
CA SER A 18 -2.90 -20.84 -7.11
C SER A 18 -3.86 -20.61 -8.29
N GLN A 19 -4.86 -19.74 -8.13
CA GLN A 19 -5.91 -19.53 -9.14
C GLN A 19 -5.82 -18.15 -9.83
N TYR A 20 -5.28 -17.13 -9.14
CA TYR A 20 -5.31 -15.75 -9.61
C TYR A 20 -3.92 -15.14 -9.69
N ALA A 21 -3.33 -14.76 -8.54
CA ALA A 21 -2.05 -14.08 -8.46
C ALA A 21 -1.40 -14.25 -7.08
N THR A 22 -0.10 -14.02 -6.98
CA THR A 22 0.62 -13.85 -5.71
C THR A 22 0.87 -12.36 -5.46
N TYR A 23 1.19 -11.96 -4.23
CA TYR A 23 1.57 -10.57 -3.96
C TYR A 23 2.78 -10.14 -4.79
N GLU A 24 3.76 -11.03 -5.01
CA GLU A 24 4.92 -10.73 -5.86
C GLU A 24 4.51 -10.31 -7.26
N THR A 25 3.59 -11.06 -7.87
CA THR A 25 3.11 -10.74 -9.23
C THR A 25 2.27 -9.48 -9.24
N LEU A 26 1.38 -9.28 -8.27
CA LEU A 26 0.54 -8.09 -8.18
C LEU A 26 1.38 -6.80 -8.07
N TYR A 27 2.36 -6.76 -7.14
CA TYR A 27 3.23 -5.60 -6.99
C TYR A 27 4.15 -5.41 -8.20
N ALA A 28 4.72 -6.48 -8.76
CA ALA A 28 5.56 -6.38 -9.94
C ALA A 28 4.79 -5.84 -11.16
N ASP A 29 3.57 -6.30 -11.39
CA ASP A 29 2.73 -5.85 -12.49
C ASP A 29 2.25 -4.41 -12.27
N PHE A 30 1.85 -4.05 -11.04
CA PHE A 30 1.53 -2.67 -10.68
C PHE A 30 2.71 -1.72 -10.95
N LEU A 31 3.93 -2.06 -10.51
CA LEU A 31 5.10 -1.23 -10.73
C LEU A 31 5.43 -1.05 -12.22
N ARG A 32 5.20 -2.07 -13.05
CA ARG A 32 5.42 -2.00 -14.51
C ARG A 32 4.47 -1.07 -15.23
N LEU A 33 3.28 -0.79 -14.69
CA LEU A 33 2.31 0.11 -15.31
C LEU A 33 2.86 1.52 -15.51
N GLY A 34 3.63 2.05 -14.55
CA GLY A 34 4.16 3.42 -14.57
C GLY A 34 5.67 3.53 -14.78
N SER A 35 6.42 2.43 -14.74
CA SER A 35 7.89 2.49 -14.77
C SER A 35 8.47 2.97 -16.11
N GLY A 36 7.81 2.65 -17.22
CA GLY A 36 8.33 2.92 -18.56
C GLY A 36 9.67 2.25 -18.90
N ASN A 37 10.28 1.52 -17.97
CA ASN A 37 11.60 0.90 -18.06
C ASN A 37 11.58 -0.55 -17.52
N ASP A 38 12.60 -1.32 -17.89
CA ASP A 38 12.85 -2.62 -17.27
C ASP A 38 13.20 -2.45 -15.79
N LEU A 39 12.64 -3.31 -14.94
CA LEU A 39 12.85 -3.34 -13.51
C LEU A 39 13.68 -4.56 -13.12
N ASP A 40 14.69 -4.35 -12.26
CA ASP A 40 15.37 -5.40 -11.52
C ASP A 40 14.70 -5.53 -10.15
N ILE A 41 13.85 -6.55 -10.00
CA ILE A 41 13.00 -6.73 -8.80
C ILE A 41 13.59 -7.81 -7.92
N GLU A 42 13.82 -7.45 -6.66
CA GLU A 42 14.19 -8.39 -5.60
C GLU A 42 13.08 -8.47 -4.55
N ILE A 43 12.72 -9.70 -4.13
CA ILE A 43 11.61 -9.97 -3.22
C ILE A 43 12.14 -10.30 -1.84
N PHE A 44 11.61 -9.62 -0.82
CA PHE A 44 11.89 -9.87 0.59
C PHE A 44 10.58 -10.21 1.32
N ARG A 45 10.62 -11.18 2.25
CA ARG A 45 9.47 -11.63 3.03
C ARG A 45 9.65 -11.20 4.48
N ALA A 46 9.25 -9.96 4.78
CA ALA A 46 9.37 -9.38 6.11
C ALA A 46 8.68 -10.22 7.20
N HIS A 47 7.49 -10.73 6.89
CA HIS A 47 6.73 -11.59 7.81
C HIS A 47 7.40 -12.94 8.13
N GLU A 48 8.41 -13.34 7.37
CA GLU A 48 9.27 -14.50 7.62
C GLU A 48 10.65 -14.10 8.19
N GLY A 49 10.86 -12.80 8.50
CA GLY A 49 12.11 -12.27 9.03
C GLY A 49 13.18 -11.99 7.97
N ASN A 50 12.83 -12.05 6.68
CA ASN A 50 13.74 -11.74 5.58
C ASN A 50 13.56 -10.28 5.14
N LEU A 51 14.57 -9.44 5.41
CA LEU A 51 14.64 -8.02 5.06
C LEU A 51 15.92 -7.71 4.28
N PRO A 52 15.94 -6.63 3.45
CA PRO A 52 17.18 -6.15 2.83
C PRO A 52 18.26 -5.86 3.86
N GLY A 53 19.46 -6.37 3.66
CA GLY A 53 20.61 -6.09 4.53
C GLY A 53 21.20 -4.70 4.32
N ASP A 54 21.10 -4.18 3.09
CA ASP A 54 21.52 -2.84 2.69
C ASP A 54 20.46 -2.21 1.77
N THR A 55 19.68 -1.29 2.32
CA THR A 55 18.60 -0.62 1.58
C THR A 55 19.14 0.36 0.53
N SER A 56 20.34 0.93 0.73
CA SER A 56 20.94 1.91 -0.20
C SER A 56 21.33 1.31 -1.55
N SER A 57 21.28 -0.02 -1.67
CA SER A 57 21.52 -0.72 -2.94
C SER A 57 20.32 -0.70 -3.91
N PHE A 58 19.17 -0.17 -3.49
CA PHE A 58 17.95 -0.08 -4.28
C PHE A 58 17.64 1.38 -4.64
N ASP A 59 17.08 1.59 -5.83
CA ASP A 59 16.56 2.90 -6.25
C ASP A 59 15.21 3.19 -5.58
N ALA A 60 14.41 2.14 -5.35
CA ALA A 60 13.12 2.22 -4.69
C ALA A 60 12.78 0.96 -3.90
N MET A 61 11.94 1.10 -2.88
CA MET A 61 11.37 -0.01 -2.13
C MET A 61 9.85 0.19 -1.99
N ILE A 62 9.10 -0.91 -2.13
CA ILE A 62 7.67 -0.93 -1.85
C ILE A 62 7.36 -1.90 -0.71
N ILE A 63 6.71 -1.39 0.34
CA ILE A 63 6.23 -2.17 1.48
C ILE A 63 4.77 -2.51 1.24
N GLY A 64 4.46 -3.78 1.21
CA GLY A 64 3.14 -4.30 0.87
C GLY A 64 2.13 -4.31 2.01
N GLY A 65 0.91 -4.73 1.68
CA GLY A 65 -0.18 -4.95 2.62
C GLY A 65 0.03 -6.15 3.53
N SER A 66 -0.70 -6.18 4.65
CA SER A 66 -0.76 -7.29 5.60
C SER A 66 -2.12 -7.34 6.30
N ARG A 67 -2.51 -8.52 6.77
CA ARG A 67 -3.64 -8.70 7.68
C ARG A 67 -3.31 -8.33 9.13
N ALA A 68 -2.03 -8.21 9.46
CA ALA A 68 -1.58 -7.76 10.79
C ALA A 68 -1.82 -6.26 10.98
N GLY A 69 -2.16 -5.84 12.18
CA GLY A 69 -2.04 -4.44 12.60
C GLY A 69 -0.60 -4.09 12.95
N VAL A 70 -0.13 -2.91 12.56
CA VAL A 70 1.25 -2.48 12.82
C VAL A 70 1.59 -2.38 14.32
N TYR A 71 0.58 -2.29 15.17
CA TYR A 71 0.66 -2.26 16.63
C TYR A 71 0.60 -3.66 17.28
N GLU A 72 0.42 -4.72 16.49
CA GLU A 72 0.36 -6.08 17.00
C GLU A 72 1.77 -6.60 17.36
N PRO A 73 1.89 -7.50 18.36
CA PRO A 73 3.18 -7.94 18.88
C PRO A 73 3.85 -9.02 18.01
N HIS A 74 3.96 -8.79 16.70
CA HIS A 74 4.68 -9.67 15.80
C HIS A 74 6.18 -9.34 15.81
N GLU A 75 7.04 -10.35 15.94
CA GLU A 75 8.51 -10.19 16.03
C GLU A 75 9.14 -9.54 14.80
N TRP A 76 8.49 -9.64 13.62
CA TRP A 76 8.97 -9.07 12.37
C TRP A 76 8.66 -7.57 12.19
N ILE A 77 7.69 -7.02 12.94
CA ILE A 77 7.28 -5.61 12.79
C ILE A 77 8.38 -4.63 13.26
N PRO A 78 8.98 -4.76 14.46
CA PRO A 78 10.00 -3.82 14.90
C PRO A 78 11.23 -3.75 13.97
N PRO A 79 11.81 -4.86 13.45
CA PRO A 79 12.86 -4.79 12.44
C PRO A 79 12.42 -4.11 11.14
N LEU A 80 11.19 -4.36 10.67
CA LEU A 80 10.63 -3.70 9.49
C LEU A 80 10.57 -2.17 9.69
N LEU A 81 10.02 -1.69 10.82
CA LEU A 81 9.96 -0.25 11.13
C LEU A 81 11.36 0.38 11.21
N SER A 82 12.36 -0.36 11.72
CA SER A 82 13.75 0.11 11.74
C SER A 82 14.32 0.22 10.33
N MET A 83 14.08 -0.80 9.48
CA MET A 83 14.51 -0.78 8.08
C MET A 83 13.87 0.39 7.32
N ILE A 84 12.56 0.67 7.51
CA ILE A 84 11.86 1.79 6.88
C ILE A 84 12.55 3.11 7.23
N ARG A 85 12.86 3.38 8.52
CA ARG A 85 13.57 4.59 8.93
C ARG A 85 14.95 4.68 8.24
N THR A 86 15.71 3.60 8.24
CA THR A 86 17.02 3.55 7.58
C THR A 86 16.91 3.85 6.08
N SER A 87 15.88 3.36 5.40
CA SER A 87 15.67 3.62 3.96
C SER A 87 15.38 5.10 3.70
N ILE A 88 14.55 5.72 4.53
CA ILE A 88 14.23 7.15 4.45
C ILE A 88 15.49 7.98 4.70
N ASP A 89 16.29 7.64 5.73
CA ASP A 89 17.56 8.31 6.05
C ASP A 89 18.60 8.18 4.91
N HIS A 90 18.59 7.05 4.21
CA HIS A 90 19.44 6.81 3.04
C HIS A 90 18.90 7.41 1.73
N GLN A 91 17.80 8.16 1.78
CA GLN A 91 17.16 8.78 0.62
C GLN A 91 16.70 7.76 -0.44
N VAL A 92 16.42 6.52 -0.06
CA VAL A 92 15.81 5.52 -0.96
C VAL A 92 14.33 5.84 -1.13
N ALA A 93 13.83 5.88 -2.36
CA ALA A 93 12.40 6.08 -2.60
C ALA A 93 11.59 4.96 -1.90
N THR A 94 10.84 5.32 -0.87
CA THR A 94 10.16 4.38 0.01
C THR A 94 8.65 4.50 -0.16
N TRP A 95 8.03 3.45 -0.70
CA TRP A 95 6.61 3.40 -0.98
C TRP A 95 5.89 2.44 -0.05
N GLY A 96 4.64 2.75 0.30
CA GLY A 96 3.83 1.90 1.17
C GLY A 96 2.40 1.75 0.68
N ILE A 97 1.88 0.52 0.70
CA ILE A 97 0.50 0.19 0.33
C ILE A 97 -0.20 -0.48 1.51
N CYS A 98 -1.36 0.03 1.91
CA CYS A 98 -2.21 -0.47 2.98
C CYS A 98 -1.44 -0.61 4.31
N PHE A 99 -1.10 -1.83 4.77
CA PHE A 99 -0.22 -2.00 5.93
C PHE A 99 1.12 -1.27 5.74
N GLY A 100 1.69 -1.25 4.54
CA GLY A 100 2.93 -0.51 4.25
C GLY A 100 2.79 1.00 4.46
N HIS A 101 1.64 1.60 4.11
CA HIS A 101 1.32 2.98 4.44
C HIS A 101 1.28 3.20 5.96
N GLN A 102 0.63 2.30 6.69
CA GLN A 102 0.53 2.35 8.15
C GLN A 102 1.90 2.13 8.80
N ALA A 103 2.72 1.22 8.29
CA ALA A 103 4.06 0.93 8.79
C ALA A 103 5.01 2.11 8.60
N ILE A 104 4.96 2.80 7.46
CA ILE A 104 5.74 4.04 7.22
C ILE A 104 5.27 5.13 8.19
N ALA A 105 3.97 5.36 8.33
CA ALA A 105 3.43 6.34 9.27
C ALA A 105 3.86 6.04 10.72
N ALA A 106 3.75 4.78 11.16
CA ALA A 106 4.19 4.34 12.48
C ALA A 106 5.71 4.47 12.68
N ALA A 107 6.51 4.16 11.65
CA ALA A 107 7.97 4.37 11.69
C ALA A 107 8.36 5.84 11.90
N LEU A 108 7.53 6.76 11.42
CA LEU A 108 7.67 8.22 11.60
C LEU A 108 6.95 8.76 12.85
N GLY A 109 6.36 7.88 13.68
CA GLY A 109 5.78 8.24 14.98
C GLY A 109 4.28 8.55 14.96
N ALA A 110 3.57 8.34 13.86
CA ALA A 110 2.11 8.49 13.82
C ALA A 110 1.41 7.29 14.49
N GLU A 111 0.26 7.56 15.09
CA GLU A 111 -0.63 6.53 15.61
C GLU A 111 -1.41 5.86 14.46
N VAL A 112 -1.56 4.53 14.57
CA VAL A 112 -2.42 3.71 13.70
C VAL A 112 -3.41 2.98 14.56
N ALA A 113 -4.68 3.05 14.21
CA ALA A 113 -5.76 2.41 14.97
C ALA A 113 -6.88 1.94 14.05
N LYS A 114 -7.72 1.04 14.58
CA LYS A 114 -8.94 0.61 13.87
C LYS A 114 -9.92 1.75 13.76
N SER A 115 -10.50 1.92 12.57
CA SER A 115 -11.61 2.85 12.36
C SER A 115 -12.84 2.41 13.16
N SER A 116 -13.48 3.37 13.81
CA SER A 116 -14.79 3.17 14.46
C SER A 116 -15.91 2.90 13.46
N ASP A 117 -15.75 3.32 12.20
CA ASP A 117 -16.73 3.22 11.13
C ASP A 117 -16.73 1.84 10.46
N GLY A 118 -15.84 0.92 10.90
CA GLY A 118 -15.76 -0.44 10.40
C GLY A 118 -14.82 -0.59 9.22
N TRP A 119 -15.15 -1.52 8.31
CA TRP A 119 -14.33 -1.89 7.17
C TRP A 119 -14.54 -0.95 5.97
N ASN A 120 -13.46 -0.53 5.36
CA ASN A 120 -13.45 0.03 4.01
C ASN A 120 -13.13 -1.08 3.00
N LEU A 121 -14.10 -1.37 2.11
CA LEU A 121 -14.02 -2.48 1.16
C LEU A 121 -14.36 -2.03 -0.25
N ALA A 122 -13.79 -2.75 -1.25
CA ALA A 122 -14.06 -2.59 -2.68
C ALA A 122 -13.73 -1.19 -3.23
N ALA A 123 -14.36 -0.80 -4.33
CA ALA A 123 -14.10 0.46 -4.99
C ALA A 123 -14.45 1.67 -4.13
N GLN A 124 -13.49 2.57 -3.99
CA GLN A 124 -13.62 3.87 -3.34
C GLN A 124 -13.07 4.97 -4.27
N THR A 125 -13.59 6.18 -4.13
CA THR A 125 -13.04 7.38 -4.77
C THR A 125 -12.15 8.10 -3.76
N TYR A 126 -10.94 8.43 -4.20
CA TYR A 126 -9.94 9.14 -3.41
C TYR A 126 -9.66 10.49 -4.05
N GLU A 127 -9.88 11.55 -3.28
CA GLU A 127 -9.66 12.93 -3.70
C GLU A 127 -8.23 13.37 -3.34
N PHE A 128 -7.63 14.19 -4.19
CA PHE A 128 -6.38 14.86 -3.85
C PHE A 128 -6.64 16.00 -2.88
N CYS A 129 -5.84 16.09 -1.82
CA CYS A 129 -5.87 17.21 -0.91
C CYS A 129 -5.47 18.51 -1.65
N GLU A 130 -5.91 19.67 -1.18
CA GLU A 130 -5.70 20.96 -1.86
C GLU A 130 -4.21 21.23 -2.18
N ASN A 131 -3.31 20.88 -1.24
CA ASN A 131 -1.85 21.02 -1.39
C ASN A 131 -1.23 20.06 -2.42
N ALA A 132 -1.97 19.09 -2.91
CA ALA A 132 -1.53 18.04 -3.84
C ALA A 132 -2.33 17.99 -5.14
N SER A 133 -3.20 18.98 -5.38
CA SER A 133 -4.06 19.03 -6.57
C SER A 133 -3.31 19.09 -7.91
N ALA A 134 -2.02 19.39 -7.89
CA ALA A 134 -1.16 19.37 -9.09
C ALA A 134 -0.64 17.97 -9.46
N LEU A 135 -0.79 16.96 -8.59
CA LEU A 135 -0.28 15.61 -8.83
C LEU A 135 -1.08 14.86 -9.90
N ALA A 136 -2.40 15.04 -9.94
CA ALA A 136 -3.26 14.51 -10.99
C ALA A 136 -4.52 15.39 -11.15
N ALA A 137 -5.12 15.33 -12.33
CA ALA A 137 -6.28 16.16 -12.67
C ALA A 137 -7.60 15.61 -12.10
N ASP A 138 -7.71 14.30 -11.97
CA ASP A 138 -8.93 13.60 -11.59
C ASP A 138 -8.73 12.77 -10.32
N PRO A 139 -9.79 12.57 -9.52
CA PRO A 139 -9.78 11.66 -8.38
C PRO A 139 -9.37 10.23 -8.79
N LEU A 140 -8.76 9.49 -7.86
CA LEU A 140 -8.39 8.10 -8.07
C LEU A 140 -9.54 7.18 -7.65
N ARG A 141 -9.94 6.26 -8.52
CA ARG A 141 -10.82 5.15 -8.15
C ARG A 141 -9.97 3.92 -7.91
N LEU A 142 -9.85 3.50 -6.65
CA LEU A 142 -9.00 2.40 -6.19
C LEU A 142 -9.76 1.45 -5.28
N ILE A 143 -9.20 0.26 -5.03
CA ILE A 143 -9.78 -0.76 -4.17
C ILE A 143 -9.32 -0.54 -2.73
N ALA A 144 -10.27 -0.39 -1.80
CA ALA A 144 -10.05 -0.43 -0.37
C ALA A 144 -10.18 -1.87 0.15
N PHE A 145 -9.34 -2.25 1.11
CA PHE A 145 -9.47 -3.48 1.88
C PHE A 145 -8.78 -3.31 3.24
N HIS A 146 -9.37 -2.52 4.13
CA HIS A 146 -8.77 -2.19 5.42
C HIS A 146 -9.81 -1.76 6.45
N GLN A 147 -9.48 -1.92 7.73
CA GLN A 147 -10.15 -1.31 8.86
C GLN A 147 -9.20 -0.35 9.59
N ASP A 148 -7.92 -0.72 9.71
CA ASP A 148 -6.91 0.10 10.36
C ASP A 148 -6.56 1.32 9.49
N GLN A 149 -6.31 2.47 10.15
CA GLN A 149 -6.05 3.76 9.52
C GLN A 149 -5.01 4.55 10.30
N VAL A 150 -4.23 5.35 9.59
CA VAL A 150 -3.35 6.37 10.17
C VAL A 150 -4.20 7.49 10.76
N GLN A 151 -3.96 7.83 12.04
CA GLN A 151 -4.76 8.79 12.80
C GLN A 151 -4.23 10.24 12.72
N SER A 152 -2.97 10.42 12.29
CA SER A 152 -2.35 11.75 12.18
C SER A 152 -1.26 11.75 11.12
N VAL A 153 -1.04 12.91 10.50
CA VAL A 153 0.04 13.12 9.53
C VAL A 153 1.35 13.29 10.30
N PRO A 154 2.36 12.40 10.09
CA PRO A 154 3.65 12.52 10.77
C PRO A 154 4.46 13.73 10.28
N GLU A 155 5.35 14.24 11.15
CA GLU A 155 6.25 15.33 10.82
C GLU A 155 7.12 15.01 9.60
N GLY A 156 7.38 15.99 8.75
CA GLY A 156 8.12 15.82 7.49
C GLY A 156 7.32 15.24 6.35
N THR A 157 6.01 15.02 6.54
CA THR A 157 5.11 14.53 5.49
C THR A 157 3.89 15.44 5.32
N SER A 158 3.15 15.21 4.25
CA SER A 158 1.85 15.83 4.01
C SER A 158 0.84 14.76 3.58
N CYS A 159 -0.43 14.93 3.97
CA CYS A 159 -1.52 14.16 3.39
C CYS A 159 -1.76 14.67 1.97
N TYR A 160 -1.73 13.75 0.98
CA TYR A 160 -2.01 14.11 -0.41
C TYR A 160 -3.28 13.44 -0.94
N LEU A 161 -3.78 12.43 -0.27
CA LEU A 161 -4.93 11.64 -0.70
C LEU A 161 -5.88 11.41 0.48
N THR A 162 -7.18 11.59 0.25
CA THR A 162 -8.25 11.41 1.24
C THR A 162 -9.47 10.73 0.62
N SER A 163 -10.34 10.16 1.44
CA SER A 163 -11.67 9.69 1.04
C SER A 163 -12.68 9.86 2.18
N THR A 164 -13.97 9.70 1.88
CA THR A 164 -15.03 9.79 2.89
C THR A 164 -14.83 8.82 4.07
N GLY A 165 -14.25 7.65 3.82
CA GLY A 165 -14.01 6.63 4.85
C GLY A 165 -12.57 6.56 5.36
N CYS A 166 -11.66 7.43 4.87
CA CYS A 166 -10.24 7.45 5.28
C CYS A 166 -9.66 8.85 5.09
N GLU A 167 -9.49 9.57 6.20
CA GLU A 167 -9.02 10.95 6.17
C GLU A 167 -7.56 11.05 5.71
N VAL A 168 -6.68 10.16 6.19
CA VAL A 168 -5.28 10.10 5.80
C VAL A 168 -5.08 8.88 4.91
N ALA A 169 -5.53 8.97 3.65
CA ALA A 169 -5.45 7.87 2.69
C ALA A 169 -4.15 7.82 1.89
N GLY A 170 -3.29 8.83 2.02
CA GLY A 170 -1.97 8.85 1.41
C GLY A 170 -1.07 9.91 2.01
N LEU A 171 0.21 9.56 2.19
CA LEU A 171 1.26 10.46 2.66
C LEU A 171 2.32 10.64 1.59
N ILE A 172 2.82 11.88 1.48
CA ILE A 172 3.94 12.24 0.62
C ILE A 172 5.00 12.99 1.44
N GLY A 173 6.27 12.72 1.20
CA GLY A 173 7.44 13.39 1.75
C GLY A 173 8.56 13.41 0.72
N ASP A 174 9.76 13.84 1.10
CA ASP A 174 10.89 14.06 0.17
C ASP A 174 11.21 12.82 -0.69
N ASN A 175 11.26 11.65 -0.09
CA ASN A 175 11.56 10.38 -0.76
C ASN A 175 10.57 9.28 -0.38
N LEU A 176 9.37 9.63 0.02
CA LEU A 176 8.32 8.66 0.36
C LEU A 176 6.98 9.03 -0.27
N MET A 177 6.24 8.00 -0.64
CA MET A 177 4.84 8.12 -1.04
C MET A 177 4.08 6.86 -0.60
N THR A 178 2.90 7.04 -0.04
CA THR A 178 2.12 5.91 0.49
C THR A 178 0.66 6.00 0.11
N MET A 179 -0.02 4.86 0.02
CA MET A 179 -1.46 4.78 -0.23
C MET A 179 -2.12 3.76 0.70
N GLN A 180 -3.23 4.12 1.31
CA GLN A 180 -4.07 3.20 2.07
C GLN A 180 -4.82 2.22 1.17
N PRO A 181 -5.37 2.63 0.00
CA PRO A 181 -5.95 1.68 -0.97
C PRO A 181 -4.90 0.78 -1.62
N HIS A 182 -5.40 -0.25 -2.29
CA HIS A 182 -4.65 -1.26 -3.04
C HIS A 182 -4.71 -0.98 -4.56
N PRO A 183 -3.78 -0.21 -5.14
CA PRO A 183 -3.73 0.02 -6.58
C PRO A 183 -3.28 -1.23 -7.37
N GLU A 184 -2.66 -2.21 -6.71
CA GLU A 184 -2.22 -3.48 -7.27
C GLU A 184 -3.34 -4.52 -7.38
N PHE A 185 -4.47 -4.33 -6.70
CA PHE A 185 -5.57 -5.30 -6.72
C PHE A 185 -6.40 -5.18 -7.99
N THR A 186 -6.85 -6.34 -8.50
CA THR A 186 -7.85 -6.42 -9.55
C THR A 186 -9.21 -6.82 -8.97
N PRO A 187 -10.33 -6.56 -9.68
CA PRO A 187 -11.65 -7.02 -9.26
C PRO A 187 -11.71 -8.52 -8.98
N GLU A 188 -11.04 -9.35 -9.80
CA GLU A 188 -11.03 -10.81 -9.67
C GLU A 188 -10.32 -11.25 -8.39
N VAL A 189 -9.13 -10.69 -8.11
CA VAL A 189 -8.38 -10.97 -6.88
C VAL A 189 -9.15 -10.49 -5.66
N THR A 190 -9.74 -9.29 -5.73
CA THR A 190 -10.54 -8.74 -4.63
C THR A 190 -11.77 -9.57 -4.34
N THR A 191 -12.49 -10.01 -5.37
CA THR A 191 -13.62 -10.95 -5.23
C THR A 191 -13.20 -12.22 -4.51
N ALA A 192 -12.07 -12.81 -4.91
CA ALA A 192 -11.56 -14.03 -4.29
C ALA A 192 -11.18 -13.83 -2.81
N ILE A 193 -10.59 -12.67 -2.46
CA ILE A 193 -10.24 -12.34 -1.07
C ILE A 193 -11.52 -12.12 -0.24
N LEU A 194 -12.50 -11.37 -0.75
CA LEU A 194 -13.79 -11.12 -0.09
C LEU A 194 -14.52 -12.44 0.18
N GLU A 195 -14.66 -13.30 -0.81
CA GLU A 195 -15.31 -14.60 -0.65
C GLU A 195 -14.57 -15.53 0.33
N ALA A 196 -13.22 -15.47 0.35
CA ALA A 196 -12.43 -16.23 1.32
C ALA A 196 -12.54 -15.67 2.74
N SER A 197 -13.00 -14.43 2.91
CA SER A 197 -13.17 -13.75 4.19
C SER A 197 -14.54 -13.99 4.84
N ARG A 198 -15.47 -14.67 4.15
CA ARG A 198 -16.80 -14.98 4.73
C ARG A 198 -16.69 -15.79 6.02
N GLY A 199 -17.53 -15.44 6.99
CA GLY A 199 -17.51 -16.04 8.32
C GLY A 199 -16.29 -15.67 9.17
N SER A 200 -15.52 -14.64 8.77
CA SER A 200 -14.41 -14.10 9.55
C SER A 200 -14.84 -12.85 10.37
N VAL A 201 -13.91 -11.93 10.59
CA VAL A 201 -14.18 -10.66 11.28
C VAL A 201 -14.90 -9.62 10.43
N ILE A 202 -15.03 -9.85 9.12
CA ILE A 202 -15.77 -8.98 8.20
C ILE A 202 -17.21 -9.50 8.15
N PRO A 203 -18.23 -8.66 8.44
CA PRO A 203 -19.63 -9.04 8.30
C PRO A 203 -19.95 -9.48 6.87
N ASP A 204 -20.68 -10.58 6.70
CA ASP A 204 -21.06 -11.09 5.37
C ASP A 204 -21.89 -10.07 4.58
N SER A 205 -22.68 -9.22 5.26
CA SER A 205 -23.41 -8.12 4.62
C SER A 205 -22.49 -7.09 3.97
N ASP A 206 -21.36 -6.80 4.61
CA ASP A 206 -20.38 -5.85 4.08
C ASP A 206 -19.64 -6.44 2.88
N ILE A 207 -19.41 -7.76 2.90
CA ILE A 207 -18.85 -8.50 1.76
C ILE A 207 -19.83 -8.48 0.59
N ASP A 208 -21.12 -8.75 0.83
CA ASP A 208 -22.16 -8.74 -0.22
C ASP A 208 -22.26 -7.35 -0.88
N ASP A 209 -22.26 -6.27 -0.08
CA ASP A 209 -22.26 -4.90 -0.59
C ASP A 209 -20.97 -4.59 -1.37
N ALA A 210 -19.81 -4.96 -0.85
CA ALA A 210 -18.52 -4.76 -1.50
C ALA A 210 -18.44 -5.42 -2.89
N LEU A 211 -18.95 -6.65 -3.02
CA LEU A 211 -18.97 -7.39 -4.29
C LEU A 211 -19.76 -6.66 -5.39
N THR A 212 -20.78 -5.88 -5.02
CA THR A 212 -21.55 -5.07 -5.99
C THR A 212 -20.81 -3.85 -6.53
N ARG A 213 -19.69 -3.47 -5.91
CA ARG A 213 -18.93 -2.24 -6.20
C ARG A 213 -17.58 -2.46 -6.90
N LEU A 214 -17.33 -3.67 -7.44
CA LEU A 214 -16.07 -4.02 -8.11
C LEU A 214 -16.09 -3.83 -9.64
N ASP A 215 -17.16 -3.26 -10.19
CA ASP A 215 -17.27 -2.98 -11.63
C ASP A 215 -16.47 -1.73 -12.03
N GLY A 216 -16.29 -1.53 -13.34
CA GLY A 216 -15.71 -0.34 -13.94
C GLY A 216 -14.17 -0.31 -13.95
N THR A 217 -13.60 0.86 -14.27
CA THR A 217 -12.16 1.07 -14.44
C THR A 217 -11.52 1.58 -13.15
N PHE A 218 -10.32 1.10 -12.84
CA PHE A 218 -9.53 1.53 -11.70
C PHE A 218 -8.30 2.34 -12.14
N SER A 219 -7.85 3.25 -11.26
CA SER A 219 -6.76 4.20 -11.52
C SER A 219 -5.37 3.61 -11.20
N SER A 220 -5.19 2.29 -11.36
CA SER A 220 -3.93 1.59 -11.02
C SER A 220 -2.72 2.14 -11.79
N ALA A 221 -2.88 2.47 -13.08
CA ALA A 221 -1.80 3.04 -13.89
C ALA A 221 -1.40 4.43 -13.38
N THR A 222 -2.36 5.32 -13.12
CA THR A 222 -2.10 6.65 -12.55
C THR A 222 -1.43 6.55 -11.18
N ALA A 223 -1.87 5.62 -10.32
CA ALA A 223 -1.23 5.38 -9.03
C ALA A 223 0.23 4.92 -9.16
N SER A 224 0.52 4.05 -10.15
CA SER A 224 1.89 3.62 -10.44
C SER A 224 2.75 4.78 -10.96
N GLU A 225 2.23 5.60 -11.87
CA GLU A 225 2.91 6.80 -12.38
C GLU A 225 3.24 7.79 -11.26
N LEU A 226 2.32 7.99 -10.30
CA LEU A 226 2.56 8.83 -9.13
C LEU A 226 3.72 8.31 -8.28
N PHE A 227 3.80 7.01 -8.02
CA PHE A 227 4.93 6.43 -7.29
C PHE A 227 6.25 6.68 -8.02
N TRP A 228 6.29 6.44 -9.33
CA TRP A 228 7.51 6.67 -10.11
C TRP A 228 7.89 8.15 -10.22
N SER A 229 6.93 9.07 -10.22
CA SER A 229 7.21 10.50 -10.22
C SER A 229 7.93 10.95 -8.95
N SER A 230 7.68 10.29 -7.80
CA SER A 230 8.36 10.59 -6.53
C SER A 230 9.85 10.21 -6.53
N VAL A 231 10.29 9.25 -7.34
CA VAL A 231 11.72 8.90 -7.50
C VAL A 231 12.47 10.02 -8.21
N HIS A 232 11.84 10.68 -9.18
CA HIS A 232 12.49 11.68 -10.02
C HIS A 232 12.48 13.09 -9.41
N ALA A 233 11.66 13.32 -8.38
CA ALA A 233 11.61 14.59 -7.66
C ALA A 233 12.77 14.75 -6.65
N ALA A 234 13.46 13.65 -6.33
CA ALA A 234 14.58 13.60 -5.38
C ALA A 234 15.96 13.74 -6.05
N LEU A 235 16.02 13.94 -7.38
CA LEU A 235 17.22 14.20 -8.20
C LEU A 235 17.22 15.63 -8.68
#